data_53eb95b013d4a6cd93150cd3c61f01dc
#
_entry.id   53eb95b013d4a6cd93150cd3c61f01dc
#
_cell.length_a   1.000
_cell.length_b   1.000
_cell.length_c   1.000
_cell.angle_alpha   90.00
_cell.angle_beta   90.00
_cell.angle_gamma   90.00
#
_symmetry.space_group_name_H-M   'P 1'
#
loop_
_entity.id
_entity.type
_entity.pdbx_description
1 polymer ?
#
loop_
_entity_poly.entity_id
_entity_poly.type
_entity_poly.pdbx_seq_one_letter_code
_entity_poly.pdbx_strand_id
1 'polypeptide(L)'
;VNDILSGSGKIYTCLKIDEVNNLGAARIRIRSLISAIRVREQKHQGREIHSSAIYKVPFTEEMRKDYTILCPQMSPIHFDVLSAAFKACGYHFEVLSNDNRHAVDVGLKYVNNDACYPSLMVVGQIMDALLSGKYDVNKVAVIMTQTGGGCRATNYVGFIRRALEKAGMPQVPVISLNMAGIESNPGFHLNLEMLMRAAYAAVFGDIFMRCVYRMRPYEKEPGSVEAVHQKWVEKCCAFVSAKHMNFFTFQKMCRQMIEEFDAIPITDRKKPRVGIVGEILVKYAPAANNHLVELLESEGAEAVVPDLLDFMLYCFYNQIYKADKLGMSKKTAFISRLGIDGLEY
;
A
#
# COMPACT_ATOMS: atom_id res chain seq x y z
N VAL A 1 -4.48 -14.75 -18.28
CA VAL A 1 -5.15 -14.98 -19.57
C VAL A 1 -4.38 -14.33 -20.70
N ASN A 2 -4.03 -13.04 -20.57
CA ASN A 2 -3.30 -12.29 -21.59
C ASN A 2 -1.97 -12.97 -21.95
N ASP A 3 -1.16 -13.34 -20.97
CA ASP A 3 0.15 -13.99 -21.15
C ASP A 3 0.01 -15.37 -21.83
N ILE A 4 -1.02 -16.14 -21.45
CA ILE A 4 -1.29 -17.44 -22.07
C ILE A 4 -1.69 -17.28 -23.54
N LEU A 5 -2.58 -16.34 -23.84
CA LEU A 5 -3.07 -16.12 -25.20
C LEU A 5 -1.99 -15.53 -26.11
N SER A 6 -1.17 -14.59 -25.62
CA SER A 6 -0.03 -14.04 -26.35
C SER A 6 0.97 -15.12 -26.72
N GLY A 7 1.35 -15.96 -25.75
CA GLY A 7 2.27 -17.09 -25.97
C GLY A 7 1.72 -18.17 -26.89
N SER A 8 0.40 -18.22 -27.11
CA SER A 8 -0.23 -19.19 -28.04
C SER A 8 -0.27 -18.74 -29.51
N GLY A 9 0.15 -17.51 -29.82
CA GLY A 9 0.06 -16.92 -31.15
C GLY A 9 -1.38 -16.74 -31.67
N LYS A 10 -2.38 -16.76 -30.79
CA LYS A 10 -3.79 -16.52 -31.14
C LYS A 10 -4.07 -15.03 -31.21
N ILE A 11 -4.89 -14.61 -32.18
CA ILE A 11 -5.44 -13.26 -32.20
C ILE A 11 -6.58 -13.22 -31.18
N TYR A 12 -6.54 -12.26 -30.26
CA TYR A 12 -7.57 -12.08 -29.25
C TYR A 12 -7.80 -10.59 -28.96
N THR A 13 -8.91 -10.26 -28.34
CA THR A 13 -9.16 -8.92 -27.83
C THR A 13 -9.75 -8.99 -26.43
N CYS A 14 -9.40 -8.01 -25.60
CA CYS A 14 -9.98 -7.84 -24.28
C CYS A 14 -11.16 -6.87 -24.39
N LEU A 15 -12.37 -7.31 -24.03
CA LEU A 15 -13.54 -6.46 -23.95
C LEU A 15 -13.64 -5.88 -22.55
N LYS A 16 -13.72 -4.58 -22.45
CA LYS A 16 -14.05 -3.90 -21.21
C LYS A 16 -15.55 -3.72 -21.19
N ILE A 17 -16.20 -4.36 -20.24
CA ILE A 17 -17.64 -4.25 -19.99
C ILE A 17 -17.79 -3.59 -18.63
N ASP A 18 -18.39 -2.43 -18.58
CA ASP A 18 -18.69 -1.69 -17.36
C ASP A 18 -20.21 -1.64 -17.09
N GLU A 19 -20.58 -1.05 -15.98
CA GLU A 19 -21.98 -0.94 -15.53
C GLU A 19 -22.82 -0.01 -16.42
N VAL A 20 -22.18 0.82 -17.24
CA VAL A 20 -22.85 1.85 -18.06
C VAL A 20 -23.25 1.33 -19.45
N ASN A 21 -23.09 0.06 -19.74
CA ASN A 21 -23.52 -0.59 -21.00
C ASN A 21 -23.11 0.14 -22.29
N ASN A 22 -21.93 0.72 -22.34
CA ASN A 22 -21.43 1.34 -23.58
C ASN A 22 -20.97 0.27 -24.59
N LEU A 23 -21.92 -0.32 -25.30
CA LEU A 23 -21.68 -1.35 -26.29
C LEU A 23 -20.90 -0.84 -27.52
N GLY A 24 -20.76 0.46 -27.72
CA GLY A 24 -20.03 1.05 -28.84
C GLY A 24 -18.55 0.63 -28.85
N ALA A 25 -17.86 0.76 -27.70
CA ALA A 25 -16.46 0.37 -27.57
C ALA A 25 -16.28 -1.15 -27.76
N ALA A 26 -17.17 -1.97 -27.23
CA ALA A 26 -17.14 -3.42 -27.42
C ALA A 26 -17.31 -3.81 -28.89
N ARG A 27 -18.27 -3.17 -29.62
CA ARG A 27 -18.48 -3.40 -31.04
C ARG A 27 -17.26 -3.04 -31.89
N ILE A 28 -16.59 -1.92 -31.60
CA ILE A 28 -15.38 -1.51 -32.31
C ILE A 28 -14.27 -2.54 -32.10
N ARG A 29 -14.04 -2.99 -30.88
CA ARG A 29 -13.03 -4.00 -30.56
C ARG A 29 -13.30 -5.36 -31.24
N ILE A 30 -14.56 -5.80 -31.27
CA ILE A 30 -14.96 -7.02 -31.98
C ILE A 30 -14.74 -6.87 -33.47
N ARG A 31 -15.12 -5.76 -34.09
CA ARG A 31 -14.89 -5.50 -35.51
C ARG A 31 -13.39 -5.49 -35.86
N SER A 32 -12.57 -4.85 -35.01
CA SER A 32 -11.11 -4.87 -35.17
C SER A 32 -10.52 -6.28 -35.08
N LEU A 33 -11.01 -7.10 -34.14
CA LEU A 33 -10.61 -8.50 -34.01
C LEU A 33 -10.95 -9.30 -35.28
N ILE A 34 -12.18 -9.18 -35.77
CA ILE A 34 -12.62 -9.87 -37.00
C ILE A 34 -11.78 -9.42 -38.20
N SER A 35 -11.50 -8.11 -38.31
CA SER A 35 -10.63 -7.58 -39.38
C SER A 35 -9.22 -8.14 -39.29
N ALA A 36 -8.63 -8.19 -38.08
CA ALA A 36 -7.29 -8.75 -37.89
C ALA A 36 -7.20 -10.25 -38.24
N ILE A 37 -8.26 -11.02 -37.93
CA ILE A 37 -8.36 -12.43 -38.31
C ILE A 37 -8.38 -12.57 -39.83
N ARG A 38 -9.25 -11.80 -40.50
CA ARG A 38 -9.37 -11.83 -41.97
C ARG A 38 -8.06 -11.45 -42.68
N VAL A 39 -7.37 -10.40 -42.18
CA VAL A 39 -6.07 -9.99 -42.75
C VAL A 39 -5.02 -11.10 -42.58
N ARG A 40 -4.98 -11.77 -41.42
CA ARG A 40 -4.06 -12.89 -41.19
C ARG A 40 -4.35 -14.05 -42.15
N GLU A 41 -5.63 -14.41 -42.33
CA GLU A 41 -6.02 -15.46 -43.28
C GLU A 41 -5.65 -15.14 -44.70
N GLN A 42 -5.91 -13.90 -45.14
CA GLN A 42 -5.55 -13.46 -46.52
C GLN A 42 -4.04 -13.44 -46.78
N LYS A 43 -3.25 -13.06 -45.77
CA LYS A 43 -1.77 -12.98 -45.92
C LYS A 43 -1.06 -14.31 -45.69
N HIS A 44 -1.78 -15.38 -45.34
CA HIS A 44 -1.20 -16.68 -44.96
C HIS A 44 -0.07 -16.55 -43.92
N GLN A 45 -0.14 -15.52 -43.06
CA GLN A 45 0.88 -15.25 -42.06
C GLN A 45 0.81 -16.32 -40.95
N GLY A 46 1.97 -16.92 -40.66
CA GLY A 46 2.13 -17.84 -39.56
C GLY A 46 1.81 -17.22 -38.20
N ARG A 47 1.75 -18.03 -37.17
CA ARG A 47 1.60 -17.55 -35.79
C ARG A 47 2.86 -16.86 -35.32
N GLU A 48 2.83 -15.57 -35.13
CA GLU A 48 3.86 -14.86 -34.38
C GLU A 48 3.62 -15.02 -32.89
N ILE A 49 4.60 -15.56 -32.18
CA ILE A 49 4.55 -15.71 -30.74
C ILE A 49 5.18 -14.46 -30.12
N HIS A 50 4.37 -13.54 -29.63
CA HIS A 50 4.82 -12.40 -28.84
C HIS A 50 4.65 -12.73 -27.37
N SER A 51 5.75 -12.73 -26.62
CA SER A 51 5.68 -12.82 -25.17
C SER A 51 5.27 -11.47 -24.59
N SER A 52 4.15 -11.41 -23.89
CA SER A 52 3.76 -10.28 -23.06
C SER A 52 4.18 -10.47 -21.60
N ALA A 53 5.02 -11.47 -21.33
CA ALA A 53 5.52 -11.74 -20.00
C ALA A 53 6.32 -10.54 -19.50
N ILE A 54 5.89 -10.00 -18.36
CA ILE A 54 6.61 -8.92 -17.68
C ILE A 54 7.86 -9.52 -17.06
N TYR A 55 9.01 -8.95 -17.39
CA TYR A 55 10.28 -9.38 -16.80
C TYR A 55 10.29 -9.15 -15.30
N LYS A 56 10.67 -10.17 -14.52
CA LYS A 56 10.78 -10.11 -13.07
C LYS A 56 12.24 -10.18 -12.68
N VAL A 57 12.72 -9.12 -12.07
CA VAL A 57 14.02 -9.11 -11.42
C VAL A 57 13.82 -9.51 -9.95
N PRO A 58 14.37 -10.64 -9.49
CA PRO A 58 14.29 -11.02 -8.08
C PRO A 58 15.20 -10.09 -7.26
N PHE A 59 14.75 -9.71 -6.08
CA PHE A 59 15.59 -9.05 -5.10
C PHE A 59 16.41 -10.10 -4.36
N THR A 60 17.75 -10.07 -4.53
CA THR A 60 18.67 -11.09 -4.02
C THR A 60 19.30 -10.72 -2.68
N GLU A 61 19.99 -11.68 -2.03
CA GLU A 61 20.73 -11.44 -0.78
C GLU A 61 21.91 -10.47 -0.95
N GLU A 62 22.52 -10.48 -2.14
CA GLU A 62 23.59 -9.52 -2.47
C GLU A 62 23.04 -8.11 -2.56
N MET A 63 21.89 -7.93 -3.23
CA MET A 63 21.22 -6.65 -3.35
C MET A 63 20.81 -6.08 -1.99
N ARG A 64 20.42 -6.93 -1.04
CA ARG A 64 20.06 -6.53 0.32
C ARG A 64 21.11 -5.68 1.01
N LYS A 65 22.39 -5.89 0.70
CA LYS A 65 23.50 -5.20 1.35
C LYS A 65 23.66 -3.74 0.91
N ASP A 66 23.37 -3.47 -0.37
CA ASP A 66 23.72 -2.20 -1.02
C ASP A 66 22.53 -1.45 -1.60
N TYR A 67 21.37 -2.10 -1.74
CA TYR A 67 20.19 -1.50 -2.36
C TYR A 67 19.32 -0.79 -1.35
N THR A 68 18.84 0.39 -1.72
CA THR A 68 17.80 1.10 -0.97
C THR A 68 16.42 0.62 -1.44
N ILE A 69 15.59 0.19 -0.50
CA ILE A 69 14.20 -0.21 -0.77
C ILE A 69 13.32 1.02 -0.65
N LEU A 70 12.74 1.44 -1.76
CA LEU A 70 11.81 2.58 -1.84
C LEU A 70 10.37 2.10 -1.60
N CYS A 71 9.70 2.70 -0.64
CA CYS A 71 8.31 2.43 -0.29
C CYS A 71 7.46 3.66 -0.55
N PRO A 72 6.36 3.57 -1.33
CA PRO A 72 5.46 4.71 -1.49
C PRO A 72 4.81 5.08 -0.16
N GLN A 73 4.61 6.37 0.08
CA GLN A 73 3.90 6.88 1.24
C GLN A 73 2.40 6.58 1.11
N MET A 74 1.84 5.90 2.09
CA MET A 74 0.42 5.54 2.11
C MET A 74 -0.30 6.02 3.37
N SER A 75 0.45 6.29 4.45
CA SER A 75 -0.09 6.77 5.72
C SER A 75 1.03 7.43 6.54
N PRO A 76 1.24 8.74 6.44
CA PRO A 76 2.35 9.42 7.11
C PRO A 76 2.43 9.11 8.59
N ILE A 77 1.32 9.13 9.29
CA ILE A 77 1.25 8.94 10.75
C ILE A 77 1.69 7.54 11.21
N HIS A 78 1.67 6.53 10.31
CA HIS A 78 2.12 5.16 10.61
C HIS A 78 3.53 4.88 10.08
N PHE A 79 3.88 5.48 8.94
CA PHE A 79 5.03 5.06 8.15
C PHE A 79 6.37 5.48 8.74
N ASP A 80 6.41 6.50 9.61
CA ASP A 80 7.64 6.86 10.33
C ASP A 80 8.11 5.71 11.21
N VAL A 81 7.22 5.16 12.04
CA VAL A 81 7.54 4.05 12.95
C VAL A 81 7.73 2.74 12.17
N LEU A 82 6.92 2.49 11.12
CA LEU A 82 7.09 1.33 10.24
C LEU A 82 8.45 1.36 9.52
N SER A 83 8.88 2.52 9.05
CA SER A 83 10.21 2.68 8.43
C SER A 83 11.33 2.30 9.40
N ALA A 84 11.25 2.75 10.66
CA ALA A 84 12.20 2.39 11.69
C ALA A 84 12.23 0.88 11.96
N ALA A 85 11.06 0.23 11.97
CA ALA A 85 10.94 -1.22 12.13
C ALA A 85 11.65 -2.00 11.01
N PHE A 86 11.48 -1.59 9.74
CA PHE A 86 12.16 -2.24 8.60
C PHE A 86 13.67 -1.99 8.61
N LYS A 87 14.11 -0.79 8.94
CA LYS A 87 15.54 -0.45 9.09
C LYS A 87 16.20 -1.30 10.18
N ALA A 88 15.51 -1.53 11.30
CA ALA A 88 16.00 -2.38 12.40
C ALA A 88 16.20 -3.85 11.98
N CYS A 89 15.49 -4.32 10.94
CA CYS A 89 15.68 -5.65 10.36
C CYS A 89 16.84 -5.73 9.36
N GLY A 90 17.66 -4.68 9.23
CA GLY A 90 18.86 -4.65 8.40
C GLY A 90 18.58 -4.35 6.92
N TYR A 91 17.52 -3.60 6.62
CA TYR A 91 17.23 -3.10 5.28
C TYR A 91 17.52 -1.61 5.18
N HIS A 92 18.12 -1.17 4.09
CA HIS A 92 18.14 0.25 3.70
C HIS A 92 16.75 0.62 3.17
N PHE A 93 15.90 1.15 4.04
CA PHE A 93 14.49 1.39 3.75
C PHE A 93 14.17 2.88 3.75
N GLU A 94 13.55 3.38 2.70
CA GLU A 94 13.15 4.78 2.58
C GLU A 94 11.69 4.88 2.15
N VAL A 95 10.89 5.61 2.93
CA VAL A 95 9.54 5.98 2.57
C VAL A 95 9.61 7.25 1.73
N LEU A 96 8.97 7.22 0.56
CA LEU A 96 8.95 8.35 -0.36
C LEU A 96 8.14 9.53 0.22
N SER A 97 8.63 10.75 0.05
CA SER A 97 7.98 11.96 0.54
C SER A 97 7.28 12.78 -0.55
N ASN A 98 7.21 12.24 -1.79
CA ASN A 98 6.65 12.92 -2.95
C ASN A 98 5.17 12.57 -3.18
N ASP A 99 4.38 12.48 -2.11
CA ASP A 99 2.94 12.24 -2.14
C ASP A 99 2.16 13.54 -2.48
N ASN A 100 2.35 14.04 -3.69
CA ASN A 100 1.80 15.31 -4.16
C ASN A 100 1.14 15.16 -5.55
N ARG A 101 0.56 16.24 -6.05
CA ARG A 101 -0.11 16.28 -7.35
C ARG A 101 0.81 15.88 -8.50
N HIS A 102 2.09 16.26 -8.45
CA HIS A 102 3.05 15.93 -9.50
C HIS A 102 3.24 14.41 -9.63
N ALA A 103 3.30 13.69 -8.51
CA ALA A 103 3.36 12.22 -8.54
C ALA A 103 2.14 11.61 -9.23
N VAL A 104 0.93 12.16 -9.03
CA VAL A 104 -0.27 11.72 -9.76
C VAL A 104 -0.12 11.93 -11.25
N ASP A 105 0.35 13.10 -11.68
CA ASP A 105 0.54 13.43 -13.09
C ASP A 105 1.60 12.54 -13.74
N VAL A 106 2.65 12.16 -13.02
CA VAL A 106 3.61 11.14 -13.46
C VAL A 106 2.94 9.77 -13.55
N GLY A 107 2.13 9.38 -12.56
CA GLY A 107 1.40 8.13 -12.59
C GLY A 107 0.49 7.97 -13.81
N LEU A 108 -0.18 9.03 -14.24
CA LEU A 108 -1.02 9.05 -15.43
C LEU A 108 -0.26 8.76 -16.74
N LYS A 109 1.06 9.01 -16.79
CA LYS A 109 1.88 8.68 -17.96
C LYS A 109 2.19 7.19 -18.09
N TYR A 110 2.21 6.47 -16.97
CA TYR A 110 2.67 5.08 -16.89
C TYR A 110 1.55 4.08 -16.64
N VAL A 111 0.49 4.50 -15.97
CA VAL A 111 -0.68 3.66 -15.65
C VAL A 111 -1.87 4.11 -16.48
N ASN A 112 -2.67 3.15 -16.95
CA ASN A 112 -3.92 3.46 -17.63
C ASN A 112 -4.85 4.24 -16.67
N ASN A 113 -5.42 5.34 -17.12
CA ASN A 113 -6.36 6.18 -16.37
C ASN A 113 -7.65 5.45 -15.95
N ASP A 114 -7.96 4.31 -16.56
CA ASP A 114 -9.03 3.39 -16.15
C ASP A 114 -8.69 2.59 -14.87
N ALA A 115 -7.44 2.63 -14.40
CA ALA A 115 -7.06 2.02 -13.14
C ALA A 115 -7.60 2.83 -11.96
N CYS A 116 -7.67 2.20 -10.77
CA CYS A 116 -8.11 2.91 -9.58
C CYS A 116 -7.11 4.03 -9.19
N TYR A 117 -7.62 5.10 -8.61
CA TYR A 117 -6.81 6.26 -8.20
C TYR A 117 -5.61 5.89 -7.32
N PRO A 118 -5.73 5.00 -6.32
CA PRO A 118 -4.57 4.55 -5.54
C PRO A 118 -3.42 3.99 -6.38
N SER A 119 -3.70 3.30 -7.49
CA SER A 119 -2.63 2.79 -8.36
C SER A 119 -1.88 3.90 -9.07
N LEU A 120 -2.56 4.98 -9.43
CA LEU A 120 -1.93 6.17 -10.03
C LEU A 120 -0.99 6.84 -9.03
N MET A 121 -1.44 7.00 -7.78
CA MET A 121 -0.66 7.58 -6.69
C MET A 121 0.61 6.78 -6.40
N VAL A 122 0.45 5.47 -6.17
CA VAL A 122 1.57 4.59 -5.80
C VAL A 122 2.60 4.47 -6.91
N VAL A 123 2.16 4.20 -8.14
CA VAL A 123 3.07 4.10 -9.29
C VAL A 123 3.69 5.46 -9.58
N GLY A 124 2.91 6.52 -9.44
CA GLY A 124 3.39 7.88 -9.65
C GLY A 124 4.50 8.29 -8.69
N GLN A 125 4.34 8.07 -7.38
CA GLN A 125 5.37 8.33 -6.38
C GLN A 125 6.69 7.60 -6.72
N ILE A 126 6.59 6.32 -7.05
CA ILE A 126 7.75 5.49 -7.39
C ILE A 126 8.43 6.01 -8.65
N MET A 127 7.67 6.23 -9.71
CA MET A 127 8.23 6.67 -10.98
C MET A 127 8.80 8.09 -10.90
N ASP A 128 8.14 9.00 -10.19
CA ASP A 128 8.62 10.36 -9.96
C ASP A 128 9.96 10.34 -9.18
N ALA A 129 10.04 9.54 -8.11
CA ALA A 129 11.27 9.37 -7.35
C ALA A 129 12.43 8.83 -8.21
N LEU A 130 12.18 7.78 -9.01
CA LEU A 130 13.21 7.17 -9.86
C LEU A 130 13.63 8.08 -11.02
N LEU A 131 12.73 8.87 -11.56
CA LEU A 131 13.00 9.81 -12.65
C LEU A 131 13.65 11.11 -12.17
N SER A 132 13.60 11.41 -10.87
CA SER A 132 14.18 12.64 -10.29
C SER A 132 15.70 12.71 -10.37
N GLY A 133 16.37 11.58 -10.61
CA GLY A 133 17.83 11.47 -10.55
C GLY A 133 18.42 11.43 -9.13
N LYS A 134 17.58 11.47 -8.08
CA LYS A 134 18.03 11.38 -6.68
C LYS A 134 18.59 9.99 -6.35
N TYR A 135 18.11 8.96 -7.02
CA TYR A 135 18.45 7.57 -6.74
C TYR A 135 19.21 6.93 -7.90
N ASP A 136 20.24 6.13 -7.57
CA ASP A 136 20.87 5.26 -8.55
C ASP A 136 19.94 4.07 -8.86
N VAL A 137 19.36 4.06 -10.04
CA VAL A 137 18.41 3.03 -10.50
C VAL A 137 19.00 1.61 -10.54
N ASN A 138 20.34 1.48 -10.42
CA ASN A 138 21.02 0.19 -10.34
C ASN A 138 21.25 -0.27 -8.88
N LYS A 139 20.91 0.57 -7.89
CA LYS A 139 21.06 0.28 -6.46
C LYS A 139 19.79 0.54 -5.66
N VAL A 140 18.64 0.49 -6.31
CA VAL A 140 17.35 0.61 -5.67
C VAL A 140 16.47 -0.59 -5.96
N ALA A 141 15.58 -0.90 -5.04
CA ALA A 141 14.46 -1.79 -5.20
C ALA A 141 13.19 -1.08 -4.76
N VAL A 142 12.05 -1.52 -5.23
CA VAL A 142 10.74 -0.97 -4.84
C VAL A 142 9.98 -2.05 -4.08
N ILE A 143 9.24 -1.65 -3.03
CA ILE A 143 8.38 -2.57 -2.30
C ILE A 143 6.91 -2.15 -2.43
N MET A 144 6.03 -3.15 -2.59
CA MET A 144 4.59 -2.94 -2.62
C MET A 144 3.83 -4.14 -2.08
N THR A 145 2.75 -3.88 -1.36
CA THR A 145 1.84 -4.93 -0.88
C THR A 145 1.08 -5.57 -2.05
N GLN A 146 0.89 -6.89 -1.97
CA GLN A 146 0.10 -7.65 -2.94
C GLN A 146 -0.92 -8.50 -2.20
N THR A 147 -2.20 -8.13 -2.29
CA THR A 147 -3.25 -8.70 -1.43
C THR A 147 -3.68 -10.10 -1.83
N GLY A 148 -3.49 -10.50 -3.10
CA GLY A 148 -3.90 -11.82 -3.61
C GLY A 148 -5.40 -12.02 -3.76
N GLY A 149 -6.22 -10.99 -3.53
CA GLY A 149 -7.67 -11.02 -3.65
C GLY A 149 -8.19 -10.50 -5.00
N GLY A 150 -9.50 -10.33 -5.11
CA GLY A 150 -10.19 -9.76 -6.29
C GLY A 150 -10.00 -8.25 -6.47
N CYS A 151 -9.25 -7.61 -5.61
CA CYS A 151 -8.94 -6.18 -5.70
C CYS A 151 -7.83 -5.91 -6.71
N ARG A 152 -7.87 -4.75 -7.38
CA ARG A 152 -6.82 -4.29 -8.30
C ARG A 152 -5.47 -4.07 -7.59
N ALA A 153 -5.45 -3.89 -6.26
CA ALA A 153 -4.23 -3.82 -5.46
C ALA A 153 -3.33 -5.07 -5.63
N THR A 154 -3.88 -6.22 -5.96
CA THR A 154 -3.12 -7.42 -6.33
C THR A 154 -2.23 -7.17 -7.56
N ASN A 155 -2.60 -6.26 -8.45
CA ASN A 155 -1.89 -5.96 -9.69
C ASN A 155 -0.96 -4.73 -9.60
N TYR A 156 -0.85 -4.04 -8.47
CA TYR A 156 0.04 -2.87 -8.35
C TYR A 156 1.49 -3.22 -8.67
N VAL A 157 1.96 -4.37 -8.21
CA VAL A 157 3.29 -4.92 -8.55
C VAL A 157 3.47 -5.04 -10.08
N GLY A 158 2.45 -5.54 -10.78
CA GLY A 158 2.45 -5.63 -12.24
C GLY A 158 2.45 -4.25 -12.94
N PHE A 159 1.71 -3.28 -12.39
CA PHE A 159 1.70 -1.91 -12.93
C PHE A 159 3.06 -1.22 -12.75
N ILE A 160 3.69 -1.39 -11.59
CA ILE A 160 5.03 -0.86 -11.32
C ILE A 160 6.04 -1.45 -12.30
N ARG A 161 6.06 -2.78 -12.49
CA ARG A 161 6.97 -3.44 -13.44
C ARG A 161 6.81 -2.94 -14.87
N ARG A 162 5.56 -2.78 -15.32
CA ARG A 162 5.28 -2.21 -16.66
C ARG A 162 5.72 -0.75 -16.78
N ALA A 163 5.53 0.03 -15.72
CA ALA A 163 5.99 1.40 -15.69
C ALA A 163 7.52 1.49 -15.78
N LEU A 164 8.22 0.64 -15.03
CA LEU A 164 9.69 0.52 -15.08
C LEU A 164 10.19 0.11 -16.46
N GLU A 165 9.57 -0.91 -17.07
CA GLU A 165 9.90 -1.34 -18.45
C GLU A 165 9.70 -0.21 -19.45
N LYS A 166 8.55 0.48 -19.40
CA LYS A 166 8.24 1.63 -20.27
C LYS A 166 9.20 2.80 -20.09
N ALA A 167 9.74 2.97 -18.88
CA ALA A 167 10.71 4.03 -18.56
C ALA A 167 12.18 3.62 -18.84
N GLY A 168 12.43 2.43 -19.35
CA GLY A 168 13.79 1.94 -19.62
C GLY A 168 14.57 1.50 -18.38
N MET A 169 13.88 1.18 -17.29
CA MET A 169 14.45 0.75 -16.01
C MET A 169 14.00 -0.67 -15.60
N PRO A 170 14.01 -1.67 -16.51
CA PRO A 170 13.50 -3.01 -16.22
C PRO A 170 14.35 -3.77 -15.18
N GLN A 171 15.57 -3.31 -14.91
CA GLN A 171 16.50 -3.90 -13.93
C GLN A 171 16.10 -3.65 -12.47
N VAL A 172 15.21 -2.70 -12.18
CA VAL A 172 14.78 -2.37 -10.80
C VAL A 172 13.93 -3.49 -10.23
N PRO A 173 14.35 -4.15 -9.15
CA PRO A 173 13.57 -5.20 -8.50
C PRO A 173 12.30 -4.62 -7.86
N VAL A 174 11.19 -5.34 -7.99
CA VAL A 174 9.92 -5.00 -7.34
C VAL A 174 9.59 -6.11 -6.34
N ILE A 175 9.76 -5.80 -5.07
CA ILE A 175 9.49 -6.69 -3.94
C ILE A 175 7.99 -6.73 -3.70
N SER A 176 7.41 -7.92 -3.84
CA SER A 176 6.01 -8.16 -3.50
C SER A 176 5.89 -8.55 -2.04
N LEU A 177 5.31 -7.67 -1.24
CA LEU A 177 4.96 -7.99 0.14
C LEU A 177 3.63 -8.74 0.15
N ASN A 178 3.67 -10.05 0.12
CA ASN A 178 2.49 -10.90 0.08
C ASN A 178 2.55 -12.02 1.12
N MET A 179 1.43 -12.27 1.79
CA MET A 179 1.27 -13.38 2.75
C MET A 179 0.77 -14.67 2.08
N ALA A 180 0.37 -14.61 0.81
CA ALA A 180 -0.22 -15.73 0.08
C ALA A 180 0.81 -16.56 -0.72
N GLY A 181 2.10 -16.25 -0.61
CA GLY A 181 3.16 -16.96 -1.34
C GLY A 181 3.11 -16.78 -2.86
N ILE A 182 2.52 -15.67 -3.34
CA ILE A 182 2.34 -15.39 -4.77
C ILE A 182 3.68 -15.22 -5.47
N GLU A 183 4.64 -14.56 -4.80
CA GLU A 183 5.97 -14.31 -5.30
C GLU A 183 7.01 -14.49 -4.20
N SER A 184 8.21 -14.92 -4.61
CA SER A 184 9.36 -15.05 -3.73
C SER A 184 10.42 -14.02 -4.12
N ASN A 185 11.02 -13.37 -3.11
CA ASN A 185 12.17 -12.48 -3.25
C ASN A 185 13.25 -12.97 -2.27
N PRO A 186 14.29 -13.65 -2.75
CA PRO A 186 15.27 -14.31 -1.89
C PRO A 186 15.96 -13.39 -0.88
N GLY A 187 16.17 -12.11 -1.21
CA GLY A 187 16.81 -11.13 -0.32
C GLY A 187 15.85 -10.43 0.64
N PHE A 188 14.54 -10.71 0.59
CA PHE A 188 13.55 -10.07 1.46
C PHE A 188 12.76 -11.12 2.26
N HIS A 189 13.02 -11.18 3.56
CA HIS A 189 12.44 -12.18 4.46
C HIS A 189 11.45 -11.56 5.43
N LEU A 190 10.20 -12.00 5.36
CA LEU A 190 9.19 -11.77 6.38
C LEU A 190 9.40 -12.76 7.52
N ASN A 191 10.27 -12.45 8.46
CA ASN A 191 10.46 -13.25 9.67
C ASN A 191 9.54 -12.77 10.81
N LEU A 192 9.43 -13.58 11.85
CA LEU A 192 8.58 -13.27 13.02
C LEU A 192 8.99 -11.96 13.70
N GLU A 193 10.28 -11.68 13.77
CA GLU A 193 10.79 -10.44 14.36
C GLU A 193 10.29 -9.21 13.60
N MET A 194 10.38 -9.22 12.26
CA MET A 194 9.87 -8.14 11.42
C MET A 194 8.36 -7.97 11.57
N LEU A 195 7.61 -9.07 11.60
CA LEU A 195 6.16 -9.02 11.78
C LEU A 195 5.78 -8.42 13.14
N MET A 196 6.48 -8.78 14.21
CA MET A 196 6.26 -8.20 15.54
C MET A 196 6.60 -6.71 15.58
N ARG A 197 7.74 -6.29 14.99
CA ARG A 197 8.14 -4.87 14.89
C ARG A 197 7.08 -4.07 14.12
N ALA A 198 6.60 -4.60 12.99
CA ALA A 198 5.58 -3.98 12.18
C ALA A 198 4.22 -3.91 12.90
N ALA A 199 3.85 -4.94 13.68
CA ALA A 199 2.64 -4.93 14.48
C ALA A 199 2.69 -3.85 15.57
N TYR A 200 3.78 -3.75 16.34
CA TYR A 200 3.95 -2.67 17.31
C TYR A 200 3.92 -1.29 16.66
N ALA A 201 4.58 -1.14 15.51
CA ALA A 201 4.55 0.12 14.75
C ALA A 201 3.15 0.50 14.28
N ALA A 202 2.35 -0.47 13.81
CA ALA A 202 0.97 -0.24 13.40
C ALA A 202 0.09 0.21 14.58
N VAL A 203 0.21 -0.45 15.75
CA VAL A 203 -0.54 -0.05 16.96
C VAL A 203 -0.13 1.34 17.42
N PHE A 204 1.15 1.68 17.44
CA PHE A 204 1.59 3.04 17.76
C PHE A 204 1.00 4.08 16.79
N GLY A 205 1.00 3.79 15.50
CA GLY A 205 0.40 4.65 14.48
C GLY A 205 -1.10 4.85 14.68
N ASP A 206 -1.84 3.79 15.02
CA ASP A 206 -3.27 3.88 15.33
C ASP A 206 -3.54 4.72 16.59
N ILE A 207 -2.73 4.56 17.65
CA ILE A 207 -2.84 5.40 18.86
C ILE A 207 -2.54 6.86 18.50
N PHE A 208 -1.48 7.14 17.73
CA PHE A 208 -1.18 8.49 17.27
C PHE A 208 -2.36 9.08 16.49
N MET A 209 -2.89 8.34 15.54
CA MET A 209 -4.00 8.80 14.71
C MET A 209 -5.23 9.15 15.58
N ARG A 210 -5.59 8.26 16.51
CA ARG A 210 -6.69 8.51 17.45
C ARG A 210 -6.44 9.70 18.34
N CYS A 211 -5.27 9.81 18.96
CA CYS A 211 -4.93 10.89 19.87
C CYS A 211 -4.82 12.23 19.13
N VAL A 212 -4.07 12.29 18.04
CA VAL A 212 -3.84 13.53 17.29
C VAL A 212 -5.15 14.08 16.73
N TYR A 213 -5.93 13.26 16.00
CA TYR A 213 -7.18 13.75 15.37
C TYR A 213 -8.27 14.10 16.39
N ARG A 214 -8.24 13.45 17.58
CA ARG A 214 -9.14 13.78 18.66
C ARG A 214 -8.74 15.05 19.39
N MET A 215 -7.45 15.27 19.68
CA MET A 215 -6.99 16.35 20.55
C MET A 215 -6.73 17.66 19.81
N ARG A 216 -6.15 17.58 18.59
CA ARG A 216 -5.75 18.75 17.81
C ARG A 216 -6.89 19.76 17.56
N PRO A 217 -8.14 19.36 17.24
CA PRO A 217 -9.22 20.31 17.07
C PRO A 217 -9.56 21.13 18.33
N TYR A 218 -9.18 20.63 19.52
CA TYR A 218 -9.55 21.21 20.81
C TYR A 218 -8.38 21.84 21.56
N GLU A 219 -7.14 21.71 21.09
CA GLU A 219 -5.96 22.26 21.78
C GLU A 219 -6.10 23.75 22.04
N LYS A 220 -5.70 24.19 23.26
CA LYS A 220 -5.69 25.63 23.62
C LYS A 220 -4.51 26.36 23.03
N GLU A 221 -3.35 25.69 22.98
CA GLU A 221 -2.12 26.21 22.41
C GLU A 221 -1.86 25.49 21.10
N PRO A 222 -2.00 26.17 19.95
CA PRO A 222 -1.76 25.57 18.64
C PRO A 222 -0.36 24.92 18.53
N GLY A 223 -0.33 23.66 18.12
CA GLY A 223 0.90 22.88 17.96
C GLY A 223 1.31 22.10 19.21
N SER A 224 0.59 22.18 20.34
CA SER A 224 0.88 21.39 21.53
C SER A 224 0.69 19.88 21.29
N VAL A 225 -0.32 19.50 20.52
CA VAL A 225 -0.59 18.12 20.13
C VAL A 225 0.52 17.59 19.23
N GLU A 226 0.96 18.38 18.26
CA GLU A 226 2.03 17.99 17.35
C GLU A 226 3.37 17.83 18.08
N ALA A 227 3.69 18.70 19.04
CA ALA A 227 4.90 18.57 19.86
C ALA A 227 4.93 17.27 20.68
N VAL A 228 3.80 16.85 21.26
CA VAL A 228 3.67 15.56 21.96
C VAL A 228 3.79 14.41 20.98
N HIS A 229 3.16 14.52 19.80
CA HIS A 229 3.23 13.52 18.73
C HIS A 229 4.69 13.27 18.31
N GLN A 230 5.42 14.30 17.93
CA GLN A 230 6.82 14.17 17.47
C GLN A 230 7.72 13.55 18.54
N LYS A 231 7.59 13.99 19.79
CA LYS A 231 8.30 13.39 20.93
C LYS A 231 8.05 11.89 21.06
N TRP A 232 6.82 11.45 20.86
CA TRP A 232 6.46 10.03 20.96
C TRP A 232 6.84 9.24 19.73
N VAL A 233 6.82 9.83 18.53
CA VAL A 233 7.34 9.19 17.30
C VAL A 233 8.80 8.79 17.51
N GLU A 234 9.65 9.70 18.05
CA GLU A 234 11.05 9.39 18.35
C GLU A 234 11.21 8.21 19.32
N LYS A 235 10.43 8.21 20.42
CA LYS A 235 10.43 7.11 21.42
C LYS A 235 9.97 5.79 20.82
N CYS A 236 8.91 5.81 20.01
CA CYS A 236 8.38 4.61 19.36
C CYS A 236 9.35 4.07 18.30
N CYS A 237 9.98 4.94 17.51
CA CYS A 237 11.05 4.56 16.60
C CYS A 237 12.23 3.90 17.33
N ALA A 238 12.65 4.47 18.47
CA ALA A 238 13.71 3.89 19.30
C ALA A 238 13.31 2.51 19.85
N PHE A 239 12.07 2.34 20.31
CA PHE A 239 11.55 1.07 20.80
C PHE A 239 11.52 0.00 19.73
N VAL A 240 10.94 0.28 18.55
CA VAL A 240 10.88 -0.71 17.47
C VAL A 240 12.25 -1.01 16.85
N SER A 241 13.23 -0.14 17.07
CA SER A 241 14.63 -0.34 16.63
C SER A 241 15.48 -1.07 17.68
N ALA A 242 14.99 -1.25 18.89
CA ALA A 242 15.73 -1.91 19.95
C ALA A 242 16.01 -3.39 19.64
N LYS A 243 17.15 -3.91 20.11
CA LYS A 243 17.53 -5.33 19.93
C LYS A 243 16.52 -6.30 20.55
N HIS A 244 15.93 -5.92 21.68
CA HIS A 244 14.93 -6.70 22.39
C HIS A 244 13.73 -5.81 22.69
N MET A 245 12.59 -6.20 22.17
CA MET A 245 11.30 -5.57 22.47
C MET A 245 10.58 -6.38 23.55
N ASN A 246 10.08 -5.69 24.55
CA ASN A 246 9.34 -6.30 25.66
C ASN A 246 7.87 -5.84 25.62
N PHE A 247 6.95 -6.79 25.63
CA PHE A 247 5.52 -6.52 25.60
C PHE A 247 5.03 -5.62 26.74
N PHE A 248 5.51 -5.82 27.96
CA PHE A 248 5.14 -4.97 29.09
C PHE A 248 5.67 -3.54 28.93
N THR A 249 6.85 -3.36 28.35
CA THR A 249 7.38 -2.04 28.02
C THR A 249 6.52 -1.38 26.94
N PHE A 250 6.10 -2.12 25.91
CA PHE A 250 5.17 -1.64 24.89
C PHE A 250 3.84 -1.16 25.51
N GLN A 251 3.20 -1.99 26.34
CA GLN A 251 1.94 -1.61 27.01
C GLN A 251 2.11 -0.36 27.89
N LYS A 252 3.23 -0.28 28.62
CA LYS A 252 3.55 0.90 29.43
C LYS A 252 3.68 2.15 28.57
N MET A 253 4.38 2.04 27.43
CA MET A 253 4.55 3.16 26.49
C MET A 253 3.20 3.61 25.92
N CYS A 254 2.34 2.69 25.48
CA CYS A 254 1.00 3.01 24.99
C CYS A 254 0.19 3.79 26.03
N ARG A 255 0.21 3.32 27.29
CA ARG A 255 -0.50 4.01 28.39
C ARG A 255 0.06 5.40 28.65
N GLN A 256 1.38 5.53 28.79
CA GLN A 256 2.03 6.82 29.01
C GLN A 256 1.80 7.81 27.86
N MET A 257 1.77 7.32 26.64
CA MET A 257 1.47 8.13 25.46
C MET A 257 0.06 8.70 25.55
N ILE A 258 -0.94 7.86 25.82
CA ILE A 258 -2.34 8.30 25.99
C ILE A 258 -2.48 9.30 27.14
N GLU A 259 -1.87 9.02 28.31
CA GLU A 259 -1.86 9.91 29.47
C GLU A 259 -1.26 11.28 29.13
N GLU A 260 -0.20 11.32 28.32
CA GLU A 260 0.44 12.58 27.94
C GLU A 260 -0.40 13.37 26.94
N PHE A 261 -1.10 12.72 26.01
CA PHE A 261 -2.08 13.39 25.16
C PHE A 261 -3.29 13.91 25.95
N ASP A 262 -3.82 13.12 26.89
CA ASP A 262 -4.95 13.52 27.72
C ASP A 262 -4.61 14.69 28.67
N ALA A 263 -3.33 14.90 28.99
CA ALA A 263 -2.87 16.03 29.79
C ALA A 263 -2.77 17.35 29.00
N ILE A 264 -2.93 17.34 27.69
CA ILE A 264 -2.89 18.56 26.88
C ILE A 264 -4.11 19.44 27.20
N PRO A 265 -3.92 20.73 27.53
CA PRO A 265 -5.03 21.62 27.78
C PRO A 265 -5.93 21.81 26.56
N ILE A 266 -7.22 21.49 26.72
CA ILE A 266 -8.22 21.59 25.65
C ILE A 266 -9.31 22.63 25.97
N THR A 267 -10.02 23.06 24.93
CA THR A 267 -11.20 23.92 25.02
C THR A 267 -12.45 23.09 25.27
N ASP A 268 -13.42 23.66 26.00
CA ASP A 268 -14.71 22.97 26.34
C ASP A 268 -15.72 22.96 25.16
N ARG A 269 -15.32 23.44 23.97
CA ARG A 269 -16.22 23.47 22.80
C ARG A 269 -16.42 22.07 22.26
N LYS A 270 -17.68 21.63 22.18
CA LYS A 270 -18.03 20.40 21.46
C LYS A 270 -18.05 20.66 19.97
N LYS A 271 -17.35 19.83 19.22
CA LYS A 271 -17.32 19.84 17.75
C LYS A 271 -18.08 18.63 17.19
N PRO A 272 -18.72 18.75 16.02
CA PRO A 272 -19.31 17.59 15.36
C PRO A 272 -18.22 16.58 14.98
N ARG A 273 -18.49 15.31 15.20
CA ARG A 273 -17.57 14.21 14.82
C ARG A 273 -17.94 13.69 13.44
N VAL A 274 -16.97 13.66 12.54
CA VAL A 274 -17.15 13.23 11.15
C VAL A 274 -16.28 12.02 10.86
N GLY A 275 -16.93 10.89 10.52
CA GLY A 275 -16.25 9.66 10.14
C GLY A 275 -15.70 9.72 8.72
N ILE A 276 -14.41 9.44 8.55
CA ILE A 276 -13.78 9.29 7.24
C ILE A 276 -13.70 7.81 6.92
N VAL A 277 -14.43 7.38 5.88
CA VAL A 277 -14.50 5.99 5.43
C VAL A 277 -14.14 5.90 3.96
N GLY A 278 -13.79 4.70 3.50
CA GLY A 278 -13.49 4.47 2.08
C GLY A 278 -12.34 3.48 1.87
N GLU A 279 -11.72 3.56 0.72
CA GLU A 279 -10.57 2.75 0.35
C GLU A 279 -9.36 3.07 1.24
N ILE A 280 -8.55 2.06 1.56
CA ILE A 280 -7.51 2.14 2.57
C ILE A 280 -6.48 3.26 2.32
N LEU A 281 -5.93 3.36 1.10
CA LEU A 281 -4.97 4.40 0.78
C LEU A 281 -5.60 5.79 0.84
N VAL A 282 -6.81 5.94 0.28
CA VAL A 282 -7.53 7.22 0.27
C VAL A 282 -7.88 7.69 1.68
N LYS A 283 -8.18 6.77 2.61
CA LYS A 283 -8.45 7.14 4.00
C LYS A 283 -7.24 7.74 4.71
N TYR A 284 -6.06 7.14 4.53
CA TYR A 284 -4.88 7.44 5.36
C TYR A 284 -3.88 8.38 4.70
N ALA A 285 -3.89 8.51 3.37
CA ALA A 285 -2.97 9.38 2.65
C ALA A 285 -3.57 10.77 2.40
N PRO A 286 -3.08 11.84 3.06
CA PRO A 286 -3.60 13.19 2.89
C PRO A 286 -3.61 13.65 1.43
N ALA A 287 -2.57 13.35 0.67
CA ALA A 287 -2.48 13.68 -0.74
C ALA A 287 -3.54 12.96 -1.61
N ALA A 288 -4.01 11.78 -1.17
CA ALA A 288 -5.03 11.01 -1.88
C ALA A 288 -6.47 11.48 -1.59
N ASN A 289 -6.69 12.18 -0.48
CA ASN A 289 -8.00 12.66 -0.04
C ASN A 289 -8.12 14.19 0.03
N ASN A 290 -7.16 14.90 -0.58
CA ASN A 290 -7.11 16.38 -0.58
C ASN A 290 -7.06 16.97 0.84
N HIS A 291 -6.28 16.37 1.74
CA HIS A 291 -6.11 16.83 3.13
C HIS A 291 -7.43 16.93 3.88
N LEU A 292 -8.27 15.89 3.74
CA LEU A 292 -9.63 15.90 4.26
C LEU A 292 -9.70 16.07 5.80
N VAL A 293 -8.73 15.54 6.54
CA VAL A 293 -8.69 15.71 8.00
C VAL A 293 -8.49 17.18 8.35
N GLU A 294 -7.48 17.81 7.75
CA GLU A 294 -7.17 19.23 7.97
C GLU A 294 -8.33 20.13 7.52
N LEU A 295 -8.99 19.78 6.43
CA LEU A 295 -10.18 20.47 5.96
C LEU A 295 -11.31 20.41 6.99
N LEU A 296 -11.64 19.23 7.51
CA LEU A 296 -12.68 19.06 8.53
C LEU A 296 -12.35 19.83 9.81
N GLU A 297 -11.11 19.80 10.25
CA GLU A 297 -10.65 20.55 11.41
C GLU A 297 -10.77 22.07 11.21
N SER A 298 -10.42 22.59 10.02
CA SER A 298 -10.56 24.00 9.66
C SER A 298 -12.02 24.47 9.63
N GLU A 299 -12.94 23.57 9.26
CA GLU A 299 -14.40 23.81 9.30
C GLU A 299 -15.00 23.57 10.71
N GLY A 300 -14.18 23.29 11.70
CA GLY A 300 -14.60 23.16 13.09
C GLY A 300 -15.15 21.79 13.48
N ALA A 301 -14.82 20.73 12.75
CA ALA A 301 -15.20 19.35 13.06
C ALA A 301 -14.04 18.57 13.70
N GLU A 302 -14.36 17.42 14.32
CA GLU A 302 -13.40 16.38 14.74
C GLU A 302 -13.43 15.25 13.72
N ALA A 303 -12.29 14.96 13.09
CA ALA A 303 -12.16 13.84 12.17
C ALA A 303 -12.01 12.50 12.92
N VAL A 304 -12.71 11.48 12.48
CA VAL A 304 -12.63 10.11 13.02
C VAL A 304 -12.29 9.15 11.89
N VAL A 305 -11.11 8.57 11.95
CA VAL A 305 -10.63 7.59 10.96
C VAL A 305 -10.53 6.22 11.64
N PRO A 306 -11.10 5.13 11.05
CA PRO A 306 -10.94 3.77 11.56
C PRO A 306 -9.46 3.35 11.55
N ASP A 307 -9.06 2.56 12.53
CA ASP A 307 -7.68 2.12 12.70
C ASP A 307 -7.18 1.27 11.51
N LEU A 308 -5.89 1.28 11.28
CA LEU A 308 -5.24 0.41 10.32
C LEU A 308 -5.34 -1.06 10.76
N LEU A 309 -5.27 -1.30 12.06
CA LEU A 309 -5.42 -2.63 12.65
C LEU A 309 -6.83 -3.20 12.41
N ASP A 310 -7.88 -2.36 12.47
CA ASP A 310 -9.25 -2.76 12.13
C ASP A 310 -9.34 -3.34 10.71
N PHE A 311 -8.58 -2.78 9.76
CA PHE A 311 -8.53 -3.34 8.40
C PHE A 311 -7.86 -4.72 8.38
N MET A 312 -6.81 -4.93 9.17
CA MET A 312 -6.15 -6.25 9.27
C MET A 312 -7.09 -7.27 9.91
N LEU A 313 -7.77 -6.91 11.00
CA LEU A 313 -8.80 -7.75 11.63
C LEU A 313 -9.93 -8.09 10.64
N TYR A 314 -10.42 -7.10 9.88
CA TYR A 314 -11.40 -7.33 8.82
C TYR A 314 -10.93 -8.38 7.80
N CYS A 315 -9.66 -8.33 7.39
CA CYS A 315 -9.09 -9.32 6.48
C CYS A 315 -9.13 -10.74 7.07
N PHE A 316 -8.84 -10.91 8.35
CA PHE A 316 -8.94 -12.20 9.04
C PHE A 316 -10.39 -12.66 9.18
N TYR A 317 -11.30 -11.81 9.62
CA TYR A 317 -12.74 -12.13 9.69
C TYR A 317 -13.30 -12.53 8.32
N ASN A 318 -12.88 -11.87 7.25
CA ASN A 318 -13.29 -12.20 5.89
C ASN A 318 -12.83 -13.61 5.47
N GLN A 319 -11.66 -14.10 5.90
CA GLN A 319 -11.22 -15.46 5.64
C GLN A 319 -12.09 -16.49 6.39
N ILE A 320 -12.47 -16.18 7.64
CA ILE A 320 -13.38 -17.04 8.43
C ILE A 320 -14.75 -17.09 7.74
N TYR A 321 -15.30 -15.94 7.36
CA TYR A 321 -16.57 -15.85 6.65
C TYR A 321 -16.57 -16.65 5.34
N LYS A 322 -15.50 -16.56 4.54
CA LYS A 322 -15.35 -17.33 3.30
C LYS A 322 -15.27 -18.82 3.53
N ALA A 323 -14.61 -19.27 4.61
CA ALA A 323 -14.59 -20.68 4.97
C ALA A 323 -15.98 -21.19 5.38
N ASP A 324 -16.70 -20.42 6.19
CA ASP A 324 -18.00 -20.80 6.73
C ASP A 324 -19.15 -20.73 5.70
N LYS A 325 -19.13 -19.73 4.81
CA LYS A 325 -20.22 -19.45 3.87
C LYS A 325 -19.93 -19.89 2.43
N LEU A 326 -18.68 -19.89 2.01
CA LEU A 326 -18.27 -20.17 0.63
C LEU A 326 -17.48 -21.48 0.49
N GLY A 327 -17.34 -22.26 1.58
CA GLY A 327 -16.64 -23.55 1.55
C GLY A 327 -15.13 -23.47 1.27
N MET A 328 -14.50 -22.32 1.57
CA MET A 328 -13.05 -22.16 1.39
C MET A 328 -12.25 -22.85 2.51
N SER A 329 -10.92 -22.76 2.46
CA SER A 329 -10.00 -23.49 3.33
C SER A 329 -10.26 -23.26 4.83
N LYS A 330 -10.65 -24.33 5.55
CA LYS A 330 -10.80 -24.32 7.02
C LYS A 330 -9.48 -24.09 7.76
N LYS A 331 -8.34 -24.47 7.16
CA LYS A 331 -7.00 -24.21 7.72
C LYS A 331 -6.71 -22.71 7.77
N THR A 332 -7.03 -21.99 6.69
CA THR A 332 -6.87 -20.54 6.65
C THR A 332 -7.76 -19.84 7.68
N ALA A 333 -9.01 -20.30 7.85
CA ALA A 333 -9.91 -19.77 8.87
C ALA A 333 -9.38 -20.00 10.29
N PHE A 334 -8.82 -21.16 10.58
CA PHE A 334 -8.21 -21.46 11.87
C PHE A 334 -7.01 -20.53 12.17
N ILE A 335 -6.10 -20.37 11.20
CA ILE A 335 -4.97 -19.43 11.33
C ILE A 335 -5.48 -18.01 11.54
N SER A 336 -6.53 -17.62 10.83
CA SER A 336 -7.13 -16.28 10.97
C SER A 336 -7.74 -16.06 12.37
N ARG A 337 -8.35 -17.06 12.99
CA ARG A 337 -8.84 -16.99 14.37
C ARG A 337 -7.69 -16.77 15.35
N LEU A 338 -6.61 -17.54 15.22
CA LEU A 338 -5.41 -17.33 16.04
C LEU A 338 -4.79 -15.92 15.83
N GLY A 339 -4.84 -15.40 14.60
CA GLY A 339 -4.39 -14.05 14.30
C GLY A 339 -5.25 -12.98 14.97
N ILE A 340 -6.58 -13.17 15.02
CA ILE A 340 -7.50 -12.28 15.73
C ILE A 340 -7.22 -12.33 17.22
N ASP A 341 -7.20 -13.52 17.81
CA ASP A 341 -6.92 -13.71 19.23
C ASP A 341 -5.59 -13.06 19.66
N GLY A 342 -4.56 -13.16 18.80
CA GLY A 342 -3.24 -12.55 19.06
C GLY A 342 -3.20 -11.03 18.90
N LEU A 343 -4.15 -10.41 18.20
CA LEU A 343 -4.23 -8.95 18.02
C LEU A 343 -5.19 -8.27 19.00
N GLU A 344 -6.20 -9.01 19.52
CA GLU A 344 -7.18 -8.49 20.47
C GLU A 344 -6.72 -8.58 21.94
N TYR A 345 -5.70 -9.42 22.23
CA TYR A 345 -5.08 -9.58 23.55
C TYR A 345 -3.70 -8.93 23.64
#